data_83c7387e1498f545b9183ed960d54ea8
#
_entry.id   83c7387e1498f545b9183ed960d54ea8
#
_cell.length_a   1.000
_cell.length_b   1.000
_cell.length_c   1.000
_cell.angle_alpha   90.00
_cell.angle_beta   90.00
_cell.angle_gamma   90.00
#
_symmetry.space_group_name_H-M   'P 1'
#
loop_
_entity.id
_entity.type
_entity.pdbx_description
1 polymer ?
#
loop_
_entity_poly.entity_id
_entity_poly.type
_entity_poly.pdbx_seq_one_letter_code
_entity_poly.pdbx_strand_id
1 'polypeptide(L)'
;MTGLGSRLPRSLSWRLKLFSLAHKASLSTCRYNPLIYFASLAKSYSLYRKHGFLPDEARTLGLFNYGGIIQDCFISKNHLVKLQKTLNHPSFQQLTEDKALFYIRCAHIGIPIPRLLGIFFKKASGLSWGNGPLVGEGQWAGFFEKTCPDEFVVKPSNGVYGEGILFINKSNPGFSGSELFRSLDRHPQYDSFVIQEHLYNHPDIMALNPKKGLQTIRVTTFVKDAQTVEIVLAFFKPIAGENRIDNHRHGSTGNLLCPISITDGVLGDLTIVGDFGITRLDRHPDTSAVLKGQAMPHWPEISQSARSAALAFLPMRSIGWDIAVTPGGIFVIEGNSRWDPPMFGNAGGIIKAIRQQLN
;
A
#
# COMPACT_ATOMS: atom_id res chain seq x y z
N MET A 1 36.71 -26.05 -17.69
CA MET A 1 36.34 -26.48 -16.33
C MET A 1 34.99 -25.79 -16.02
N THR A 2 33.94 -26.54 -16.19
CA THR A 2 32.54 -26.09 -16.02
C THR A 2 32.17 -26.26 -14.56
N GLY A 3 31.91 -25.13 -13.87
CA GLY A 3 31.47 -25.13 -12.50
C GLY A 3 30.02 -25.64 -12.38
N LEU A 4 29.87 -26.84 -11.85
CA LEU A 4 28.61 -27.40 -11.38
C LEU A 4 28.14 -26.66 -10.12
N GLY A 5 27.46 -25.53 -10.31
CA GLY A 5 26.63 -24.94 -9.27
C GLY A 5 25.35 -25.75 -9.12
N SER A 6 25.34 -26.75 -8.27
CA SER A 6 24.16 -27.54 -7.93
C SER A 6 23.11 -26.64 -7.26
N ARG A 7 22.11 -26.18 -8.04
CA ARG A 7 20.94 -25.50 -7.48
C ARG A 7 20.19 -26.49 -6.59
N LEU A 8 20.17 -26.23 -5.30
CA LEU A 8 19.36 -26.99 -4.33
C LEU A 8 17.91 -27.11 -4.82
N PRO A 9 17.24 -28.26 -4.63
CA PRO A 9 15.83 -28.43 -4.96
C PRO A 9 14.99 -27.33 -4.32
N ARG A 10 14.01 -26.78 -5.06
CA ARG A 10 13.15 -25.66 -4.57
C ARG A 10 12.54 -25.92 -3.19
N SER A 11 12.19 -27.16 -2.88
CA SER A 11 11.67 -27.57 -1.56
C SER A 11 12.72 -27.46 -0.45
N LEU A 12 13.98 -27.78 -0.73
CA LEU A 12 15.07 -27.66 0.25
C LEU A 12 15.49 -26.22 0.48
N SER A 13 15.57 -25.42 -0.59
CA SER A 13 15.89 -24.00 -0.49
C SER A 13 14.82 -23.25 0.33
N TRP A 14 13.53 -23.61 0.17
CA TRP A 14 12.44 -23.04 0.95
C TRP A 14 12.50 -23.42 2.44
N ARG A 15 12.81 -24.67 2.75
CA ARG A 15 12.98 -25.13 4.15
C ARG A 15 14.15 -24.43 4.85
N LEU A 16 15.27 -24.23 4.15
CA LEU A 16 16.41 -23.49 4.67
C LEU A 16 16.06 -22.00 4.91
N LYS A 17 15.32 -21.39 3.98
CA LYS A 17 14.81 -20.02 4.14
C LYS A 17 13.89 -19.90 5.36
N LEU A 18 12.93 -20.82 5.50
CA LEU A 18 12.01 -20.83 6.64
C LEU A 18 12.75 -21.00 7.96
N PHE A 19 13.74 -21.91 8.01
CA PHE A 19 14.58 -22.09 9.19
C PHE A 19 15.40 -20.83 9.51
N SER A 20 15.98 -20.18 8.50
CA SER A 20 16.72 -18.92 8.68
C SER A 20 15.83 -17.82 9.24
N LEU A 21 14.59 -17.67 8.75
CA LEU A 21 13.62 -16.71 9.27
C LEU A 21 13.23 -17.04 10.73
N ALA A 22 12.98 -18.32 11.03
CA ALA A 22 12.65 -18.78 12.37
C ALA A 22 13.81 -18.55 13.35
N HIS A 23 15.04 -18.82 12.93
CA HIS A 23 16.24 -18.57 13.71
C HIS A 23 16.40 -17.06 14.03
N LYS A 24 16.32 -16.19 13.02
CA LYS A 24 16.39 -14.74 13.22
C LYS A 24 15.30 -14.21 14.15
N ALA A 25 14.04 -14.63 13.93
CA ALA A 25 12.92 -14.24 14.77
C ALA A 25 13.09 -14.72 16.22
N SER A 26 13.60 -15.93 16.43
CA SER A 26 13.85 -16.49 17.77
C SER A 26 15.02 -15.81 18.48
N LEU A 27 16.09 -15.49 17.76
CA LEU A 27 17.23 -14.74 18.31
C LEU A 27 16.80 -13.36 18.82
N SER A 28 15.98 -12.66 18.07
CA SER A 28 15.49 -11.34 18.47
C SER A 28 14.53 -11.40 19.69
N THR A 29 13.88 -12.53 19.92
CA THR A 29 12.94 -12.74 21.03
C THR A 29 13.60 -13.24 22.31
N CYS A 30 14.67 -14.04 22.19
CA CYS A 30 15.21 -14.81 23.33
C CYS A 30 16.01 -13.99 24.35
N ARG A 31 16.43 -12.76 24.04
CA ARG A 31 17.27 -11.91 24.94
C ARG A 31 18.42 -12.71 25.58
N TYR A 32 19.09 -13.57 24.79
CA TYR A 32 20.18 -14.48 25.23
C TYR A 32 19.74 -15.65 26.15
N ASN A 33 18.42 -15.92 26.31
CA ASN A 33 17.94 -17.07 27.06
C ASN A 33 17.69 -18.27 26.12
N PRO A 34 18.47 -19.37 26.24
CA PRO A 34 18.34 -20.55 25.37
C PRO A 34 16.95 -21.21 25.42
N LEU A 35 16.31 -21.24 26.58
CA LEU A 35 14.98 -21.84 26.73
C LEU A 35 13.93 -21.03 25.94
N ILE A 36 14.00 -19.70 26.02
CA ILE A 36 13.11 -18.83 25.24
C ILE A 36 13.39 -18.98 23.75
N TYR A 37 14.65 -19.12 23.35
CA TYR A 37 15.02 -19.37 21.95
C TYR A 37 14.36 -20.64 21.40
N PHE A 38 14.53 -21.78 22.06
CA PHE A 38 13.95 -23.06 21.58
C PHE A 38 12.42 -23.04 21.63
N ALA A 39 11.82 -22.45 22.66
CA ALA A 39 10.37 -22.27 22.75
C ALA A 39 9.83 -21.40 21.59
N SER A 40 10.50 -20.30 21.27
CA SER A 40 10.14 -19.42 20.16
C SER A 40 10.28 -20.12 18.80
N LEU A 41 11.33 -20.95 18.64
CA LEU A 41 11.54 -21.73 17.41
C LEU A 41 10.42 -22.77 17.22
N ALA A 42 10.08 -23.52 18.28
CA ALA A 42 8.98 -24.50 18.25
C ALA A 42 7.63 -23.81 17.97
N LYS A 43 7.36 -22.68 18.63
CA LYS A 43 6.14 -21.90 18.42
C LYS A 43 6.07 -21.32 17.01
N SER A 44 7.17 -20.84 16.47
CA SER A 44 7.29 -20.37 15.08
C SER A 44 6.89 -21.44 14.09
N TYR A 45 7.43 -22.67 14.27
CA TYR A 45 7.07 -23.81 13.44
C TYR A 45 5.57 -24.18 13.56
N SER A 46 5.03 -24.18 14.78
CA SER A 46 3.61 -24.44 15.03
C SER A 46 2.71 -23.38 14.36
N LEU A 47 3.05 -22.10 14.47
CA LEU A 47 2.32 -20.99 13.84
C LEU A 47 2.31 -21.10 12.32
N TYR A 48 3.45 -21.47 11.73
CA TYR A 48 3.53 -21.72 10.30
C TYR A 48 2.67 -22.91 9.87
N ARG A 49 2.79 -24.05 10.55
CA ARG A 49 2.07 -25.28 10.19
C ARG A 49 0.55 -25.17 10.37
N LYS A 50 0.10 -24.58 11.48
CA LYS A 50 -1.32 -24.49 11.83
C LYS A 50 -2.04 -23.30 11.20
N HIS A 51 -1.35 -22.14 11.10
CA HIS A 51 -1.99 -20.87 10.74
C HIS A 51 -1.33 -20.18 9.54
N GLY A 52 -0.26 -20.75 8.96
CA GLY A 52 0.42 -20.22 7.78
C GLY A 52 1.26 -18.97 8.01
N PHE A 53 1.47 -18.53 9.26
CA PHE A 53 2.29 -17.37 9.57
C PHE A 53 3.76 -17.64 9.29
N LEU A 54 4.42 -16.75 8.54
CA LEU A 54 5.87 -16.75 8.46
C LEU A 54 6.48 -16.30 9.81
N PRO A 55 7.69 -16.76 10.14
CA PRO A 55 8.30 -16.44 11.44
C PRO A 55 8.48 -14.95 11.73
N ASP A 56 8.86 -14.17 10.72
CA ASP A 56 9.00 -12.73 10.79
C ASP A 56 7.64 -12.03 10.97
N GLU A 57 6.63 -12.48 10.24
CA GLU A 57 5.25 -12.01 10.40
C GLU A 57 4.72 -12.31 11.82
N ALA A 58 4.92 -13.54 12.30
CA ALA A 58 4.52 -13.94 13.64
C ALA A 58 5.20 -13.11 14.74
N ARG A 59 6.46 -12.76 14.54
CA ARG A 59 7.21 -11.88 15.45
C ARG A 59 6.64 -10.47 15.44
N THR A 60 6.47 -9.88 14.26
CA THR A 60 5.94 -8.52 14.10
C THR A 60 4.55 -8.37 14.70
N LEU A 61 3.70 -9.41 14.59
CA LEU A 61 2.37 -9.43 15.20
C LEU A 61 2.38 -9.81 16.69
N GLY A 62 3.55 -10.05 17.30
CA GLY A 62 3.66 -10.42 18.70
C GLY A 62 3.09 -11.79 19.07
N LEU A 63 2.89 -12.69 18.06
CA LEU A 63 2.20 -13.97 18.25
C LEU A 63 2.97 -14.97 19.12
N PHE A 64 4.26 -14.77 19.36
CA PHE A 64 5.05 -15.62 20.24
C PHE A 64 4.56 -15.57 21.70
N ASN A 65 4.04 -14.43 22.13
CA ASN A 65 3.52 -14.21 23.48
C ASN A 65 1.99 -14.07 23.54
N TYR A 66 1.31 -14.25 22.38
CA TYR A 66 -0.14 -14.09 22.33
C TYR A 66 -0.85 -15.29 22.99
N GLY A 67 -1.70 -15.02 23.98
CA GLY A 67 -2.43 -16.01 24.77
C GLY A 67 -3.86 -16.31 24.29
N GLY A 68 -4.36 -15.55 23.32
CA GLY A 68 -5.72 -15.73 22.79
C GLY A 68 -5.80 -16.70 21.58
N ILE A 69 -7.01 -16.85 21.04
CA ILE A 69 -7.26 -17.65 19.84
C ILE A 69 -6.79 -16.83 18.62
N ILE A 70 -5.68 -17.28 18.03
CA ILE A 70 -5.00 -16.54 16.94
C ILE A 70 -5.93 -16.28 15.75
N GLN A 71 -6.69 -17.30 15.33
CA GLN A 71 -7.57 -17.23 14.16
C GLN A 71 -8.75 -16.28 14.32
N ASP A 72 -9.07 -15.87 15.54
CA ASP A 72 -10.15 -14.90 15.81
C ASP A 72 -9.65 -13.45 15.70
N CYS A 73 -8.34 -13.25 15.79
CA CYS A 73 -7.73 -11.91 15.77
C CYS A 73 -6.80 -11.66 14.59
N PHE A 74 -6.20 -12.70 14.03
CA PHE A 74 -5.17 -12.57 13.00
C PHE A 74 -5.39 -13.51 11.81
N ILE A 75 -4.95 -13.07 10.65
CA ILE A 75 -4.80 -13.90 9.46
C ILE A 75 -3.40 -13.75 8.90
N SER A 76 -2.78 -14.87 8.51
CA SER A 76 -1.49 -14.82 7.85
C SER A 76 -1.60 -14.31 6.41
N LYS A 77 -0.56 -13.64 5.92
CA LYS A 77 -0.47 -13.20 4.53
C LYS A 77 -0.69 -14.37 3.55
N ASN A 78 -0.17 -15.54 3.85
CA ASN A 78 -0.37 -16.74 3.03
C ASN A 78 -1.85 -17.13 2.90
N HIS A 79 -2.62 -17.07 3.97
CA HIS A 79 -4.06 -17.38 3.94
C HIS A 79 -4.85 -16.25 3.27
N LEU A 80 -4.49 -14.99 3.55
CA LEU A 80 -5.13 -13.84 2.92
C LEU A 80 -4.93 -13.84 1.40
N VAL A 81 -3.72 -14.10 0.90
CA VAL A 81 -3.45 -14.18 -0.54
C VAL A 81 -4.28 -15.28 -1.22
N LYS A 82 -4.47 -16.44 -0.56
CA LYS A 82 -5.35 -17.49 -1.09
C LYS A 82 -6.81 -17.00 -1.20
N LEU A 83 -7.30 -16.33 -0.17
CA LEU A 83 -8.65 -15.76 -0.18
C LEU A 83 -8.81 -14.68 -1.26
N GLN A 84 -7.84 -13.77 -1.37
CA GLN A 84 -7.86 -12.71 -2.40
C GLN A 84 -7.89 -13.27 -3.82
N LYS A 85 -7.20 -14.38 -4.09
CA LYS A 85 -7.28 -15.07 -5.40
C LYS A 85 -8.66 -15.64 -5.71
N THR A 86 -9.43 -16.00 -4.70
CA THR A 86 -10.82 -16.43 -4.87
C THR A 86 -11.76 -15.23 -5.09
N LEU A 87 -11.49 -14.11 -4.41
CA LEU A 87 -12.30 -12.90 -4.52
C LEU A 87 -12.00 -12.10 -5.80
N ASN A 88 -10.76 -12.10 -6.23
CA ASN A 88 -10.27 -11.30 -7.36
C ASN A 88 -9.68 -12.23 -8.43
N HIS A 89 -10.41 -12.44 -9.51
CA HIS A 89 -9.93 -13.29 -10.58
C HIS A 89 -8.61 -12.74 -11.18
N PRO A 90 -7.58 -13.57 -11.38
CA PRO A 90 -6.25 -13.12 -11.81
C PRO A 90 -6.22 -12.27 -13.08
N SER A 91 -7.13 -12.53 -14.03
CA SER A 91 -7.23 -11.78 -15.29
C SER A 91 -7.53 -10.28 -15.11
N PHE A 92 -8.10 -9.88 -13.96
CA PHE A 92 -8.44 -8.49 -13.69
C PHE A 92 -7.45 -7.79 -12.77
N GLN A 93 -6.47 -8.49 -12.22
CA GLN A 93 -5.50 -7.92 -11.26
C GLN A 93 -4.67 -6.78 -11.86
N GLN A 94 -4.38 -6.84 -13.16
CA GLN A 94 -3.65 -5.77 -13.86
C GLN A 94 -4.34 -4.41 -13.79
N LEU A 95 -5.67 -4.38 -13.64
CA LEU A 95 -6.43 -3.13 -13.47
C LEU A 95 -6.09 -2.37 -12.18
N THR A 96 -5.44 -3.02 -11.22
CA THR A 96 -4.98 -2.40 -9.97
C THR A 96 -3.46 -2.44 -9.81
N GLU A 97 -2.77 -3.40 -10.44
CA GLU A 97 -1.32 -3.56 -10.31
C GLU A 97 -0.56 -2.62 -11.28
N ASP A 98 -1.16 -2.28 -12.44
CA ASP A 98 -0.62 -1.31 -13.38
C ASP A 98 -1.32 0.03 -13.24
N LYS A 99 -0.58 1.06 -12.81
CA LYS A 99 -1.13 2.41 -12.57
C LYS A 99 -1.66 3.08 -13.84
N ALA A 100 -1.07 2.81 -15.01
CA ALA A 100 -1.59 3.36 -16.26
C ALA A 100 -2.98 2.79 -16.56
N LEU A 101 -3.14 1.46 -16.47
CA LEU A 101 -4.45 0.81 -16.66
C LEU A 101 -5.45 1.24 -15.59
N PHE A 102 -5.01 1.37 -14.34
CA PHE A 102 -5.84 1.84 -13.24
C PHE A 102 -6.42 3.23 -13.51
N TYR A 103 -5.55 4.20 -13.86
CA TYR A 103 -5.99 5.58 -14.10
C TYR A 103 -6.82 5.73 -15.36
N ILE A 104 -6.49 5.02 -16.45
CA ILE A 104 -7.33 4.97 -17.67
C ILE A 104 -8.73 4.44 -17.30
N ARG A 105 -8.80 3.34 -16.56
CA ARG A 105 -10.07 2.76 -16.12
C ARG A 105 -10.86 3.74 -15.26
N CYS A 106 -10.25 4.32 -14.22
CA CYS A 106 -10.90 5.29 -13.34
C CYS A 106 -11.43 6.50 -14.11
N ALA A 107 -10.63 7.08 -15.01
CA ALA A 107 -11.04 8.20 -15.85
C ALA A 107 -12.25 7.85 -16.72
N HIS A 108 -12.27 6.65 -17.31
CA HIS A 108 -13.36 6.18 -18.16
C HIS A 108 -14.69 6.01 -17.40
N ILE A 109 -14.63 5.53 -16.16
CA ILE A 109 -15.82 5.25 -15.34
C ILE A 109 -16.16 6.37 -14.35
N GLY A 110 -15.48 7.51 -14.43
CA GLY A 110 -15.77 8.71 -13.62
C GLY A 110 -15.39 8.62 -12.15
N ILE A 111 -14.43 7.76 -11.77
CA ILE A 111 -13.88 7.76 -10.41
C ILE A 111 -12.92 8.93 -10.27
N PRO A 112 -13.07 9.78 -9.23
CA PRO A 112 -12.15 10.89 -8.98
C PRO A 112 -10.73 10.38 -8.71
N ILE A 113 -9.82 10.79 -9.57
CA ILE A 113 -8.38 10.47 -9.52
C ILE A 113 -7.58 11.76 -9.71
N PRO A 114 -6.29 11.82 -9.28
CA PRO A 114 -5.41 12.91 -9.67
C PRO A 114 -5.42 13.07 -11.19
N ARG A 115 -5.48 14.33 -11.66
CA ARG A 115 -5.51 14.61 -13.10
C ARG A 115 -4.37 13.89 -13.81
N LEU A 116 -4.71 12.97 -14.70
CA LEU A 116 -3.76 12.28 -15.57
C LEU A 116 -3.29 13.26 -16.64
N LEU A 117 -1.99 13.51 -16.71
CA LEU A 117 -1.37 14.40 -17.68
C LEU A 117 -0.84 13.61 -18.89
N GLY A 118 -0.25 12.44 -18.63
CA GLY A 118 0.27 11.59 -19.69
C GLY A 118 0.73 10.23 -19.19
N ILE A 119 1.02 9.36 -20.15
CA ILE A 119 1.60 8.04 -19.94
C ILE A 119 2.82 7.90 -20.85
N PHE A 120 3.97 7.71 -20.25
CA PHE A 120 5.25 7.54 -20.94
C PHE A 120 5.55 6.05 -21.10
N PHE A 121 5.93 5.64 -22.32
CA PHE A 121 6.45 4.31 -22.60
C PHE A 121 7.87 4.42 -23.18
N LYS A 122 8.80 3.70 -22.61
CA LYS A 122 10.18 3.61 -23.03
C LYS A 122 10.28 3.06 -24.46
N LYS A 123 11.09 3.68 -25.28
CA LYS A 123 11.31 3.29 -26.69
C LYS A 123 10.05 3.23 -27.56
N ALA A 124 8.96 3.81 -27.14
CA ALA A 124 7.70 3.85 -27.84
C ALA A 124 7.09 5.25 -27.78
N SER A 125 6.03 5.45 -28.55
CA SER A 125 5.19 6.63 -28.40
C SER A 125 4.44 6.55 -27.08
N GLY A 126 4.48 7.63 -26.31
CA GLY A 126 3.61 7.78 -25.16
C GLY A 126 2.37 8.58 -25.50
N LEU A 127 1.59 8.89 -24.47
CA LEU A 127 0.30 9.55 -24.60
C LEU A 127 0.25 10.81 -23.73
N SER A 128 -0.01 11.98 -24.33
CA SER A 128 -0.52 13.15 -23.60
C SER A 128 -2.03 12.99 -23.46
N TRP A 129 -2.52 12.98 -22.21
CA TRP A 129 -3.94 12.73 -21.96
C TRP A 129 -4.80 13.86 -22.54
N GLY A 130 -5.74 13.51 -23.42
CA GLY A 130 -6.60 14.46 -24.12
C GLY A 130 -5.98 15.14 -25.35
N ASN A 131 -4.65 15.01 -25.58
CA ASN A 131 -3.97 15.69 -26.69
C ASN A 131 -3.34 14.73 -27.74
N GLY A 132 -3.38 13.42 -27.48
CA GLY A 132 -2.88 12.41 -28.42
C GLY A 132 -1.44 11.96 -28.17
N PRO A 133 -0.85 11.23 -29.11
CA PRO A 133 0.46 10.60 -28.94
C PRO A 133 1.61 11.62 -28.91
N LEU A 134 2.64 11.29 -28.12
CA LEU A 134 3.91 12.00 -28.07
C LEU A 134 5.04 11.08 -28.53
N VAL A 135 5.86 11.57 -29.45
CA VAL A 135 6.95 10.81 -30.08
C VAL A 135 8.28 11.52 -29.90
N GLY A 136 9.27 10.81 -29.37
CA GLY A 136 10.65 11.28 -29.26
C GLY A 136 10.87 12.40 -28.22
N GLU A 137 12.14 12.72 -28.02
CA GLU A 137 12.61 13.64 -26.99
C GLU A 137 12.00 15.04 -27.10
N GLY A 138 11.97 15.61 -28.30
CA GLY A 138 11.51 16.99 -28.47
C GLY A 138 10.06 17.23 -28.09
N GLN A 139 9.15 16.29 -28.43
CA GLN A 139 7.73 16.41 -28.05
C GLN A 139 7.54 16.17 -26.56
N TRP A 140 8.24 15.22 -25.96
CA TRP A 140 8.19 14.97 -24.54
C TRP A 140 8.78 16.10 -23.73
N ALA A 141 9.92 16.66 -24.14
CA ALA A 141 10.49 17.84 -23.48
C ALA A 141 9.51 19.01 -23.50
N GLY A 142 8.93 19.32 -24.68
CA GLY A 142 7.90 20.34 -24.81
C GLY A 142 6.67 20.07 -23.93
N PHE A 143 6.23 18.82 -23.81
CA PHE A 143 5.13 18.42 -22.93
C PHE A 143 5.45 18.69 -21.46
N PHE A 144 6.63 18.29 -20.98
CA PHE A 144 7.04 18.54 -19.59
C PHE A 144 7.17 20.02 -19.27
N GLU A 145 7.76 20.79 -20.20
CA GLU A 145 8.04 22.21 -20.00
C GLU A 145 6.82 23.12 -20.17
N LYS A 146 5.95 22.84 -21.16
CA LYS A 146 4.87 23.75 -21.57
C LYS A 146 3.49 23.27 -21.19
N THR A 147 3.23 21.95 -21.15
CA THR A 147 1.91 21.37 -20.93
C THR A 147 1.68 20.95 -19.49
N CYS A 148 2.69 20.33 -18.86
CA CYS A 148 2.59 19.99 -17.45
C CYS A 148 2.53 21.25 -16.57
N PRO A 149 1.81 21.22 -15.43
CA PRO A 149 1.84 22.30 -14.43
C PRO A 149 3.25 22.46 -13.84
N ASP A 150 3.47 23.53 -13.06
CA ASP A 150 4.79 23.78 -12.44
C ASP A 150 5.21 22.67 -11.49
N GLU A 151 4.27 22.03 -10.82
CA GLU A 151 4.51 20.88 -9.99
C GLU A 151 3.69 19.68 -10.47
N PHE A 152 4.36 18.56 -10.69
CA PHE A 152 3.74 17.32 -11.11
C PHE A 152 4.49 16.11 -10.59
N VAL A 153 3.88 14.93 -10.68
CA VAL A 153 4.44 13.68 -10.19
C VAL A 153 4.58 12.69 -11.35
N VAL A 154 5.72 12.02 -11.40
CA VAL A 154 5.97 10.91 -12.32
C VAL A 154 6.12 9.64 -11.50
N LYS A 155 5.33 8.61 -11.83
CA LYS A 155 5.30 7.33 -11.09
C LYS A 155 5.51 6.18 -12.06
N PRO A 156 6.35 5.18 -11.75
CA PRO A 156 6.39 3.95 -12.53
C PRO A 156 5.01 3.27 -12.57
N SER A 157 4.56 2.81 -13.74
CA SER A 157 3.27 2.14 -13.86
C SER A 157 3.18 0.89 -12.98
N ASN A 158 4.24 0.08 -12.96
CA ASN A 158 4.33 -1.16 -12.18
C ASN A 158 5.20 -1.02 -10.92
N GLY A 159 5.41 0.23 -10.43
CA GLY A 159 6.17 0.49 -9.20
C GLY A 159 5.36 0.11 -7.95
N VAL A 160 6.05 -0.46 -6.97
CA VAL A 160 5.48 -0.82 -5.67
C VAL A 160 6.14 0.00 -4.55
N TYR A 161 5.46 0.15 -3.43
CA TYR A 161 5.99 0.81 -2.23
C TYR A 161 6.47 2.25 -2.43
N GLY A 162 6.01 2.96 -3.46
CA GLY A 162 6.43 4.33 -3.75
C GLY A 162 7.85 4.44 -4.34
N GLU A 163 8.47 3.33 -4.76
CA GLU A 163 9.78 3.35 -5.42
C GLU A 163 9.70 4.02 -6.80
N GLY A 164 10.71 4.82 -7.11
CA GLY A 164 10.82 5.50 -8.41
C GLY A 164 9.84 6.65 -8.62
N ILE A 165 9.12 7.11 -7.58
CA ILE A 165 8.29 8.31 -7.67
C ILE A 165 9.19 9.55 -7.72
N LEU A 166 8.99 10.38 -8.75
CA LEU A 166 9.66 11.66 -8.91
C LEU A 166 8.66 12.79 -8.66
N PHE A 167 9.01 13.69 -7.76
CA PHE A 167 8.31 14.94 -7.52
C PHE A 167 9.02 16.04 -8.30
N ILE A 168 8.39 16.51 -9.36
CA ILE A 168 8.96 17.51 -10.26
C ILE A 168 8.43 18.88 -9.87
N ASN A 169 9.35 19.85 -9.75
CA ASN A 169 9.04 21.27 -9.64
C ASN A 169 9.87 22.01 -10.69
N LYS A 170 9.23 22.62 -11.67
CA LYS A 170 9.89 23.33 -12.78
C LYS A 170 10.68 24.57 -12.32
N SER A 171 10.34 25.13 -11.17
CA SER A 171 11.04 26.28 -10.58
C SER A 171 12.42 25.88 -10.00
N ASN A 172 12.71 24.60 -9.89
CA ASN A 172 14.04 24.17 -9.44
C ASN A 172 15.12 24.56 -10.46
N PRO A 173 16.22 25.17 -10.04
CA PRO A 173 17.34 25.46 -10.92
C PRO A 173 17.83 24.17 -11.59
N GLY A 174 17.96 24.20 -12.92
CA GLY A 174 18.41 23.03 -13.69
C GLY A 174 17.31 22.09 -14.15
N PHE A 175 16.03 22.37 -13.94
CA PHE A 175 14.95 21.59 -14.56
C PHE A 175 15.07 21.66 -16.09
N SER A 176 15.03 20.50 -16.73
CA SER A 176 15.02 20.37 -18.20
C SER A 176 14.10 19.22 -18.58
N GLY A 177 13.13 19.49 -19.45
CA GLY A 177 12.24 18.47 -20.00
C GLY A 177 12.99 17.38 -20.76
N SER A 178 14.08 17.76 -21.47
CA SER A 178 14.95 16.81 -22.17
C SER A 178 15.71 15.88 -21.20
N GLU A 179 16.21 16.40 -20.09
CA GLU A 179 16.86 15.56 -19.07
C GLU A 179 15.89 14.61 -18.39
N LEU A 180 14.67 15.11 -18.08
CA LEU A 180 13.62 14.25 -17.54
C LEU A 180 13.27 13.13 -18.53
N PHE A 181 13.06 13.45 -19.83
CA PHE A 181 12.84 12.43 -20.86
C PHE A 181 13.93 11.38 -20.85
N ARG A 182 15.22 11.80 -20.92
CA ARG A 182 16.35 10.87 -20.99
C ARG A 182 16.43 10.00 -19.72
N SER A 183 16.10 10.55 -18.56
CA SER A 183 16.09 9.80 -17.29
C SER A 183 15.01 8.70 -17.28
N LEU A 184 13.84 8.99 -17.84
CA LEU A 184 12.76 8.01 -17.97
C LEU A 184 13.06 6.96 -19.05
N ASP A 185 13.55 7.39 -20.23
CA ASP A 185 13.86 6.48 -21.35
C ASP A 185 15.02 5.52 -21.05
N ARG A 186 15.98 5.95 -20.21
CA ARG A 186 17.12 5.15 -19.78
C ARG A 186 16.93 4.50 -18.41
N HIS A 187 15.75 4.61 -17.82
CA HIS A 187 15.53 4.09 -16.47
C HIS A 187 15.84 2.58 -16.41
N PRO A 188 16.68 2.09 -15.48
CA PRO A 188 17.19 0.71 -15.53
C PRO A 188 16.12 -0.34 -15.21
N GLN A 189 15.07 0.03 -14.47
CA GLN A 189 14.14 -0.92 -13.86
C GLN A 189 12.72 -0.82 -14.43
N TYR A 190 12.27 0.37 -14.85
CA TYR A 190 10.89 0.59 -15.29
C TYR A 190 10.83 1.00 -16.76
N ASP A 191 9.79 0.51 -17.47
CA ASP A 191 9.58 0.75 -18.90
C ASP A 191 8.41 1.70 -19.17
N SER A 192 7.58 1.97 -18.18
CA SER A 192 6.42 2.86 -18.32
C SER A 192 6.20 3.69 -17.06
N PHE A 193 5.67 4.92 -17.27
CA PHE A 193 5.45 5.89 -16.21
C PHE A 193 4.13 6.63 -16.43
N VAL A 194 3.45 6.92 -15.33
CA VAL A 194 2.27 7.80 -15.30
C VAL A 194 2.70 9.19 -14.86
N ILE A 195 2.26 10.20 -15.59
CA ILE A 195 2.49 11.61 -15.26
C ILE A 195 1.17 12.20 -14.77
N GLN A 196 1.17 12.80 -13.57
CA GLN A 196 -0.02 13.30 -12.89
C GLN A 196 0.22 14.65 -12.24
N GLU A 197 -0.86 15.38 -11.95
CA GLU A 197 -0.77 16.55 -11.09
C GLU A 197 -0.24 16.20 -9.70
N HIS A 198 0.43 17.15 -9.07
CA HIS A 198 0.82 17.07 -7.67
C HIS A 198 -0.37 17.43 -6.78
N LEU A 199 -0.69 16.57 -5.82
CA LEU A 199 -1.76 16.80 -4.84
C LEU A 199 -1.19 17.22 -3.49
N TYR A 200 -1.97 18.01 -2.77
CA TYR A 200 -1.69 18.47 -1.41
C TYR A 200 -2.77 17.99 -0.45
N ASN A 201 -2.40 17.79 0.80
CA ASN A 201 -3.36 17.48 1.85
C ASN A 201 -4.35 18.62 2.06
N HIS A 202 -5.61 18.29 2.32
CA HIS A 202 -6.61 19.25 2.80
C HIS A 202 -6.16 19.86 4.14
N PRO A 203 -6.53 21.11 4.46
CA PRO A 203 -6.22 21.72 5.75
C PRO A 203 -6.62 20.87 6.96
N ASP A 204 -7.77 20.18 6.89
CA ASP A 204 -8.22 19.29 7.96
C ASP A 204 -7.29 18.08 8.19
N ILE A 205 -6.73 17.53 7.11
CA ILE A 205 -5.70 16.47 7.23
C ILE A 205 -4.40 17.05 7.82
N MET A 206 -4.04 18.27 7.41
CA MET A 206 -2.89 18.97 7.97
C MET A 206 -3.09 19.33 9.45
N ALA A 207 -4.33 19.56 9.90
CA ALA A 207 -4.65 19.76 11.30
C ALA A 207 -4.45 18.48 12.14
N LEU A 208 -4.75 17.31 11.58
CA LEU A 208 -4.47 16.01 12.22
C LEU A 208 -2.97 15.71 12.29
N ASN A 209 -2.26 15.93 11.18
CA ASN A 209 -0.82 15.68 11.10
C ASN A 209 -0.16 16.63 10.08
N PRO A 210 0.54 17.69 10.54
CA PRO A 210 1.09 18.76 9.67
C PRO A 210 2.36 18.34 8.91
N LYS A 211 2.29 17.22 8.20
CA LYS A 211 3.36 16.73 7.30
C LYS A 211 3.03 17.05 5.85
N LYS A 212 4.02 17.56 5.08
CA LYS A 212 3.83 18.02 3.69
C LYS A 212 3.55 16.91 2.67
N GLY A 213 4.09 15.70 2.88
CA GLY A 213 3.82 14.56 2.00
C GLY A 213 2.33 14.22 1.99
N LEU A 214 1.82 13.77 0.84
CA LEU A 214 0.42 13.36 0.71
C LEU A 214 0.14 12.16 1.62
N GLN A 215 -0.83 12.33 2.52
CA GLN A 215 -1.24 11.32 3.49
C GLN A 215 -2.58 10.74 3.06
N THR A 216 -2.67 9.43 2.97
CA THR A 216 -3.86 8.76 2.47
C THR A 216 -4.56 7.94 3.55
N ILE A 217 -5.81 7.65 3.29
CA ILE A 217 -6.63 6.75 4.07
C ILE A 217 -6.75 5.44 3.27
N ARG A 218 -6.28 4.32 3.86
CA ARG A 218 -6.54 2.99 3.32
C ARG A 218 -7.95 2.57 3.72
N VAL A 219 -8.80 2.31 2.73
CA VAL A 219 -10.13 1.73 2.92
C VAL A 219 -10.20 0.41 2.18
N THR A 220 -10.42 -0.69 2.89
CA THR A 220 -10.58 -2.01 2.26
C THR A 220 -12.06 -2.35 2.15
N THR A 221 -12.48 -2.65 0.92
CA THR A 221 -13.87 -2.99 0.61
C THR A 221 -14.03 -4.47 0.29
N PHE A 222 -15.24 -4.96 0.54
CA PHE A 222 -15.71 -6.26 0.09
C PHE A 222 -17.07 -6.10 -0.59
N VAL A 223 -17.19 -6.53 -1.84
CA VAL A 223 -18.44 -6.52 -2.60
C VAL A 223 -19.16 -7.85 -2.38
N LYS A 224 -20.30 -7.80 -1.70
CA LYS A 224 -21.14 -8.98 -1.48
C LYS A 224 -21.89 -9.37 -2.75
N ASP A 225 -22.52 -8.39 -3.37
CA ASP A 225 -23.33 -8.51 -4.58
C ASP A 225 -23.24 -7.20 -5.40
N ALA A 226 -23.99 -7.12 -6.49
CA ALA A 226 -23.95 -5.97 -7.41
C ALA A 226 -24.43 -4.63 -6.78
N GLN A 227 -24.97 -4.63 -5.57
CA GLN A 227 -25.50 -3.44 -4.90
C GLN A 227 -24.89 -3.21 -3.52
N THR A 228 -24.32 -4.25 -2.91
CA THR A 228 -23.89 -4.23 -1.50
C THR A 228 -22.39 -4.25 -1.38
N VAL A 229 -21.81 -3.16 -0.88
CA VAL A 229 -20.38 -3.05 -0.56
C VAL A 229 -20.19 -2.81 0.93
N GLU A 230 -19.40 -3.66 1.56
CA GLU A 230 -18.95 -3.46 2.94
C GLU A 230 -17.54 -2.87 2.98
N ILE A 231 -17.33 -1.90 3.87
CA ILE A 231 -16.00 -1.51 4.30
C ILE A 231 -15.60 -2.48 5.41
N VAL A 232 -14.53 -3.23 5.20
CA VAL A 232 -14.10 -4.27 6.16
C VAL A 232 -12.91 -3.82 6.99
N LEU A 233 -12.20 -2.77 6.56
CA LEU A 233 -11.05 -2.22 7.26
C LEU A 233 -10.82 -0.78 6.79
N ALA A 234 -10.46 0.10 7.72
CA ALA A 234 -9.98 1.43 7.39
C ALA A 234 -8.87 1.88 8.35
N PHE A 235 -7.89 2.61 7.81
CA PHE A 235 -6.86 3.25 8.62
C PHE A 235 -6.22 4.43 7.90
N PHE A 236 -5.89 5.45 8.66
CA PHE A 236 -5.11 6.59 8.23
C PHE A 236 -3.62 6.25 8.27
N LYS A 237 -2.84 6.79 7.34
CA LYS A 237 -1.38 6.57 7.22
C LYS A 237 -0.60 7.87 7.51
N PRO A 238 -0.43 8.24 8.79
CA PRO A 238 0.33 9.44 9.14
C PRO A 238 1.81 9.29 8.77
N ILE A 239 2.34 10.29 8.09
CA ILE A 239 3.76 10.37 7.74
C ILE A 239 4.56 10.76 8.98
N ALA A 240 5.68 10.06 9.22
CA ALA A 240 6.66 10.37 10.25
C ALA A 240 8.07 10.56 9.69
N GLY A 241 8.92 11.23 10.44
CA GLY A 241 10.28 11.58 10.03
C GLY A 241 10.31 12.51 8.82
N GLU A 242 11.30 12.34 7.98
CA GLU A 242 11.50 13.09 6.73
C GLU A 242 10.86 12.41 5.51
N ASN A 243 9.95 11.47 5.72
CA ASN A 243 9.30 10.77 4.64
C ASN A 243 8.41 11.73 3.82
N ARG A 244 8.43 11.55 2.51
CA ARG A 244 7.59 12.30 1.56
C ARG A 244 6.38 11.49 1.08
N ILE A 245 6.34 10.20 1.43
CA ILE A 245 5.34 9.23 1.02
C ILE A 245 4.87 8.48 2.26
N ASP A 246 3.57 8.26 2.38
CA ASP A 246 2.92 7.62 3.52
C ASP A 246 3.04 6.08 3.57
N ASN A 247 3.83 5.50 2.67
CA ASN A 247 4.01 4.06 2.61
C ASN A 247 4.67 3.52 3.89
N HIS A 248 4.06 2.51 4.47
CA HIS A 248 4.50 1.93 5.74
C HIS A 248 5.59 0.85 5.58
N ARG A 249 5.67 0.15 4.44
CA ARG A 249 6.67 -0.92 4.13
C ARG A 249 6.92 -1.89 5.29
N HIS A 250 5.87 -2.42 5.88
CA HIS A 250 5.97 -3.31 7.05
C HIS A 250 6.77 -2.71 8.23
N GLY A 251 6.71 -1.39 8.41
CA GLY A 251 7.39 -0.66 9.47
C GLY A 251 8.77 -0.11 9.13
N SER A 252 9.36 -0.50 7.99
CA SER A 252 10.74 -0.09 7.66
C SER A 252 10.91 1.41 7.37
N THR A 253 9.82 2.12 7.09
CA THR A 253 9.85 3.58 6.86
C THR A 253 9.71 4.40 8.13
N GLY A 254 9.24 3.81 9.22
CA GLY A 254 8.86 4.53 10.44
C GLY A 254 7.54 5.29 10.33
N ASN A 255 6.85 5.28 9.17
CA ASN A 255 5.51 5.82 9.05
C ASN A 255 4.53 5.06 9.94
N LEU A 256 3.47 5.76 10.35
CA LEU A 256 2.54 5.29 11.35
C LEU A 256 1.25 4.75 10.72
N LEU A 257 0.49 4.02 11.52
CA LEU A 257 -0.84 3.55 11.18
C LEU A 257 -1.80 3.95 12.29
N CYS A 258 -2.97 4.47 11.92
CA CYS A 258 -4.02 4.85 12.84
C CYS A 258 -5.34 4.22 12.38
N PRO A 259 -5.87 3.18 13.08
CA PRO A 259 -7.12 2.56 12.71
C PRO A 259 -8.26 3.58 12.73
N ILE A 260 -9.24 3.38 11.84
CA ILE A 260 -10.46 4.19 11.77
C ILE A 260 -11.64 3.26 12.05
N SER A 261 -12.50 3.66 12.96
CA SER A 261 -13.79 3.01 13.17
C SER A 261 -14.64 3.15 11.90
N ILE A 262 -15.03 2.01 11.32
CA ILE A 262 -15.77 2.00 10.06
C ILE A 262 -17.20 2.53 10.21
N THR A 263 -17.71 2.61 11.45
CA THR A 263 -19.08 3.04 11.75
C THR A 263 -19.19 4.57 11.80
N ASP A 264 -18.26 5.22 12.48
CA ASP A 264 -18.33 6.66 12.82
C ASP A 264 -17.10 7.47 12.42
N GLY A 265 -16.08 6.82 11.88
CA GLY A 265 -14.85 7.49 11.42
C GLY A 265 -13.89 7.90 12.54
N VAL A 266 -14.11 7.46 13.78
CA VAL A 266 -13.25 7.84 14.91
C VAL A 266 -11.89 7.14 14.81
N LEU A 267 -10.83 7.91 15.00
CA LEU A 267 -9.44 7.46 14.99
C LEU A 267 -9.10 6.68 16.26
N GLY A 268 -8.49 5.52 16.11
CA GLY A 268 -8.03 4.66 17.20
C GLY A 268 -6.61 4.96 17.70
N ASP A 269 -5.98 3.95 18.25
CA ASP A 269 -4.60 4.05 18.74
C ASP A 269 -3.61 4.26 17.59
N LEU A 270 -2.79 5.29 17.68
CA LEU A 270 -1.67 5.49 16.78
C LEU A 270 -0.63 4.39 17.01
N THR A 271 -0.16 3.76 15.94
CA THR A 271 0.76 2.62 16.04
C THR A 271 1.96 2.78 15.14
N ILE A 272 3.10 2.29 15.62
CA ILE A 272 4.32 2.09 14.84
C ILE A 272 4.66 0.60 14.84
N VAL A 273 5.09 0.11 13.69
CA VAL A 273 5.59 -1.27 13.56
C VAL A 273 7.11 -1.23 13.60
N GLY A 274 7.67 -1.94 14.54
CA GLY A 274 9.12 -2.08 14.70
C GLY A 274 9.56 -3.53 14.63
N ASP A 275 10.86 -3.74 14.79
CA ASP A 275 11.47 -5.09 14.75
C ASP A 275 10.94 -6.06 15.82
N PHE A 276 10.42 -5.54 16.91
CA PHE A 276 9.92 -6.33 18.04
C PHE A 276 8.40 -6.34 18.18
N GLY A 277 7.69 -5.84 17.18
CA GLY A 277 6.23 -5.85 17.14
C GLY A 277 5.61 -4.48 16.96
N ILE A 278 4.33 -4.41 17.25
CA ILE A 278 3.51 -3.20 17.14
C ILE A 278 3.55 -2.46 18.47
N THR A 279 3.93 -1.21 18.43
CA THR A 279 3.92 -0.31 19.60
C THR A 279 2.81 0.73 19.43
N ARG A 280 2.00 0.93 20.45
CA ARG A 280 1.01 2.02 20.51
C ARG A 280 1.69 3.29 20.98
N LEU A 281 1.30 4.40 20.36
CA LEU A 281 1.82 5.72 20.68
C LEU A 281 0.65 6.61 21.09
N ASP A 282 0.82 7.36 22.16
CA ASP A 282 -0.17 8.34 22.62
C ASP A 282 -0.18 9.60 21.74
N ARG A 283 0.97 9.91 21.13
CA ARG A 283 1.20 11.09 20.31
C ARG A 283 2.07 10.76 19.11
N HIS A 284 1.90 11.55 18.07
CA HIS A 284 2.78 11.52 16.91
C HIS A 284 4.21 11.96 17.32
N PRO A 285 5.27 11.20 16.95
CA PRO A 285 6.64 11.45 17.46
C PRO A 285 7.20 12.81 17.05
N ASP A 286 6.88 13.31 15.87
CA ASP A 286 7.45 14.58 15.37
C ASP A 286 6.54 15.78 15.66
N THR A 287 5.22 15.59 15.59
CA THR A 287 4.26 16.70 15.63
C THR A 287 3.58 16.84 17.00
N SER A 288 3.75 15.84 17.88
CA SER A 288 3.05 15.72 19.17
C SER A 288 1.52 15.67 19.04
N ALA A 289 0.97 15.51 17.84
CA ALA A 289 -0.46 15.42 17.61
C ALA A 289 -1.06 14.18 18.30
N VAL A 290 -2.21 14.36 18.93
CA VAL A 290 -3.02 13.28 19.52
C VAL A 290 -4.14 12.96 18.54
N LEU A 291 -4.10 11.79 17.91
CA LEU A 291 -5.08 11.39 16.91
C LEU A 291 -6.24 10.60 17.52
N LYS A 292 -5.96 9.80 18.54
CA LYS A 292 -6.96 8.94 19.19
C LYS A 292 -8.18 9.72 19.65
N GLY A 293 -9.36 9.24 19.26
CA GLY A 293 -10.64 9.87 19.61
C GLY A 293 -11.04 11.02 18.71
N GLN A 294 -10.19 11.51 17.81
CA GLN A 294 -10.58 12.49 16.80
C GLN A 294 -11.39 11.84 15.68
N ALA A 295 -12.31 12.59 15.08
CA ALA A 295 -13.00 12.15 13.88
C ALA A 295 -12.07 12.28 12.64
N MET A 296 -12.07 11.29 11.76
CA MET A 296 -11.45 11.39 10.45
C MET A 296 -12.23 12.41 9.61
N PRO A 297 -11.61 13.53 9.19
CA PRO A 297 -12.30 14.50 8.34
C PRO A 297 -12.83 13.87 7.06
N HIS A 298 -14.00 14.28 6.62
CA HIS A 298 -14.63 13.81 5.38
C HIS A 298 -14.85 12.28 5.31
N TRP A 299 -15.02 11.62 6.46
CA TRP A 299 -15.22 10.17 6.50
C TRP A 299 -16.41 9.67 5.68
N PRO A 300 -17.60 10.33 5.68
CA PRO A 300 -18.72 9.93 4.83
C PRO A 300 -18.35 9.92 3.35
N GLU A 301 -17.69 10.96 2.85
CA GLU A 301 -17.27 11.11 1.45
C GLU A 301 -16.19 10.10 1.07
N ILE A 302 -15.23 9.85 1.95
CA ILE A 302 -14.19 8.80 1.79
C ILE A 302 -14.86 7.43 1.65
N SER A 303 -15.80 7.13 2.55
CA SER A 303 -16.53 5.86 2.58
C SER A 303 -17.34 5.66 1.31
N GLN A 304 -18.04 6.70 0.86
CA GLN A 304 -18.83 6.68 -0.38
C GLN A 304 -17.94 6.49 -1.61
N SER A 305 -16.81 7.20 -1.69
CA SER A 305 -15.84 7.08 -2.78
C SER A 305 -15.30 5.65 -2.89
N ALA A 306 -14.93 5.03 -1.75
CA ALA A 306 -14.47 3.65 -1.71
C ALA A 306 -15.54 2.64 -2.18
N ARG A 307 -16.80 2.83 -1.77
CA ARG A 307 -17.93 1.97 -2.18
C ARG A 307 -18.21 2.09 -3.67
N SER A 308 -18.25 3.31 -4.20
CA SER A 308 -18.46 3.57 -5.62
C SER A 308 -17.34 2.96 -6.47
N ALA A 309 -16.08 3.15 -6.05
CA ALA A 309 -14.92 2.56 -6.72
C ALA A 309 -15.00 1.02 -6.71
N ALA A 310 -15.40 0.41 -5.60
CA ALA A 310 -15.50 -1.05 -5.50
C ALA A 310 -16.53 -1.64 -6.48
N LEU A 311 -17.71 -1.04 -6.61
CA LEU A 311 -18.72 -1.48 -7.59
C LEU A 311 -18.24 -1.32 -9.04
N ALA A 312 -17.56 -0.22 -9.33
CA ALA A 312 -17.04 0.07 -10.66
C ALA A 312 -15.89 -0.84 -11.11
N PHE A 313 -15.23 -1.51 -10.15
CA PHE A 313 -14.15 -2.46 -10.42
C PHE A 313 -14.58 -3.92 -10.41
N LEU A 314 -15.88 -4.21 -10.36
CA LEU A 314 -16.34 -5.57 -10.57
C LEU A 314 -15.77 -6.15 -11.87
N PRO A 315 -15.37 -7.45 -11.92
CA PRO A 315 -15.69 -8.51 -10.95
C PRO A 315 -14.71 -8.68 -9.78
N MET A 316 -13.78 -7.74 -9.56
CA MET A 316 -12.93 -7.79 -8.35
C MET A 316 -13.76 -7.44 -7.12
N ARG A 317 -13.82 -8.37 -6.15
CA ARG A 317 -14.73 -8.25 -4.99
C ARG A 317 -14.06 -7.68 -3.76
N SER A 318 -12.72 -7.61 -3.71
CA SER A 318 -12.01 -7.07 -2.55
C SER A 318 -10.78 -6.27 -2.96
N ILE A 319 -10.81 -4.97 -2.69
CA ILE A 319 -9.74 -4.03 -3.03
C ILE A 319 -9.47 -3.13 -1.83
N GLY A 320 -8.20 -2.88 -1.56
CA GLY A 320 -7.73 -1.84 -0.63
C GLY A 320 -7.46 -0.56 -1.40
N TRP A 321 -8.23 0.49 -1.13
CA TRP A 321 -8.15 1.80 -1.77
C TRP A 321 -7.29 2.74 -0.96
N ASP A 322 -6.35 3.43 -1.60
CA ASP A 322 -5.67 4.58 -1.02
C ASP A 322 -6.39 5.86 -1.47
N ILE A 323 -6.96 6.58 -0.53
CA ILE A 323 -7.81 7.74 -0.78
C ILE A 323 -7.17 8.97 -0.13
N ALA A 324 -7.03 10.04 -0.90
CA ALA A 324 -6.54 11.33 -0.43
C ALA A 324 -7.68 12.33 -0.27
N VAL A 325 -7.60 13.15 0.78
CA VAL A 325 -8.44 14.33 0.98
C VAL A 325 -7.61 15.55 0.65
N THR A 326 -8.06 16.32 -0.32
CA THR A 326 -7.35 17.48 -0.87
C THR A 326 -8.26 18.71 -0.94
N PRO A 327 -7.73 19.93 -1.12
CA PRO A 327 -8.56 21.11 -1.36
C PRO A 327 -9.48 20.99 -2.59
N GLY A 328 -9.10 20.13 -3.56
CA GLY A 328 -9.91 19.85 -4.76
C GLY A 328 -10.95 18.76 -4.58
N GLY A 329 -11.02 18.12 -3.38
CA GLY A 329 -11.96 17.04 -3.07
C GLY A 329 -11.29 15.72 -2.72
N ILE A 330 -12.07 14.64 -2.82
CA ILE A 330 -11.63 13.27 -2.50
C ILE A 330 -11.13 12.59 -3.77
N PHE A 331 -9.90 12.06 -3.73
CA PHE A 331 -9.28 11.38 -4.86
C PHE A 331 -8.84 9.97 -4.50
N VAL A 332 -9.11 9.02 -5.39
CA VAL A 332 -8.57 7.65 -5.30
C VAL A 332 -7.19 7.63 -5.93
N ILE A 333 -6.18 7.37 -5.11
CA ILE A 333 -4.76 7.39 -5.52
C ILE A 333 -4.32 6.05 -6.08
N GLU A 334 -4.80 4.96 -5.50
CA GLU A 334 -4.40 3.59 -5.86
C GLU A 334 -5.46 2.59 -5.41
N GLY A 335 -5.63 1.51 -6.18
CA GLY A 335 -6.35 0.32 -5.79
C GLY A 335 -5.40 -0.85 -5.65
N ASN A 336 -5.52 -1.63 -4.58
CA ASN A 336 -4.67 -2.77 -4.28
C ASN A 336 -5.50 -4.04 -4.19
N SER A 337 -5.47 -4.90 -5.22
CA SER A 337 -6.16 -6.20 -5.20
C SER A 337 -5.51 -7.21 -4.25
N ARG A 338 -4.25 -6.96 -3.89
CA ARG A 338 -3.46 -7.74 -2.93
C ARG A 338 -3.08 -6.89 -1.72
N TRP A 339 -4.11 -6.42 -0.98
CA TRP A 339 -3.90 -5.68 0.25
C TRP A 339 -3.31 -6.57 1.36
N ASP A 340 -2.49 -5.98 2.24
CA ASP A 340 -1.84 -6.69 3.34
C ASP A 340 -2.80 -6.96 4.52
N PRO A 341 -2.55 -8.03 5.31
CA PRO A 341 -3.33 -8.29 6.52
C PRO A 341 -3.28 -7.09 7.46
N PRO A 342 -4.41 -6.71 8.09
CA PRO A 342 -4.38 -5.67 9.09
C PRO A 342 -3.51 -6.08 10.27
N MET A 343 -2.66 -5.17 10.71
CA MET A 343 -1.80 -5.35 11.88
C MET A 343 -2.53 -5.04 13.18
N PHE A 344 -3.76 -4.52 13.09
CA PHE A 344 -4.62 -4.26 14.24
C PHE A 344 -5.42 -5.50 14.58
N GLY A 345 -5.54 -5.86 15.84
CA GLY A 345 -6.35 -6.99 16.28
C GLY A 345 -7.78 -6.93 15.69
N ASN A 346 -8.34 -8.09 15.35
CA ASN A 346 -9.64 -8.33 14.71
C ASN A 346 -9.64 -8.59 13.18
N ALA A 347 -8.46 -8.89 12.60
CA ALA A 347 -8.39 -9.33 11.21
C ALA A 347 -9.12 -10.66 10.97
N GLY A 348 -9.06 -11.57 11.91
CA GLY A 348 -9.70 -12.89 11.82
C GLY A 348 -11.22 -12.80 11.73
N GLY A 349 -11.84 -11.90 12.50
CA GLY A 349 -13.29 -11.67 12.47
C GLY A 349 -13.77 -11.17 11.10
N ILE A 350 -13.07 -10.22 10.52
CA ILE A 350 -13.34 -9.69 9.18
C ILE A 350 -13.25 -10.79 8.12
N ILE A 351 -12.20 -11.59 8.16
CA ILE A 351 -11.98 -12.66 7.20
C ILE A 351 -12.99 -13.81 7.37
N LYS A 352 -13.39 -14.12 8.60
CA LYS A 352 -14.45 -15.08 8.89
C LYS A 352 -15.77 -14.60 8.31
N ALA A 353 -16.12 -13.32 8.49
CA ALA A 353 -17.32 -12.72 7.92
C ALA A 353 -17.31 -12.80 6.38
N ILE A 354 -16.19 -12.48 5.72
CA ILE A 354 -16.05 -12.60 4.26
C ILE A 354 -16.24 -14.06 3.81
N ARG A 355 -15.63 -15.04 4.50
CA ARG A 355 -15.76 -16.46 4.15
C ARG A 355 -17.19 -16.98 4.30
N GLN A 356 -17.91 -16.57 5.35
CA GLN A 356 -19.29 -16.96 5.57
C GLN A 356 -20.25 -16.47 4.49
N GLN A 357 -19.90 -15.42 3.78
CA GLN A 357 -20.68 -14.87 2.68
C GLN A 357 -20.32 -15.47 1.31
N LEU A 358 -19.26 -16.26 1.23
CA LEU A 358 -18.85 -16.97 0.02
C LEU A 358 -19.41 -18.40 -0.04
N ASN A 359 -19.91 -18.91 1.08
CA ASN A 359 -20.60 -20.20 1.21
C ASN A 359 -22.12 -20.01 1.16
#